data_1f191b07d5ef3819f277c3296f60d386
#
_entry.id   1f191b07d5ef3819f277c3296f60d386
#
_cell.length_a   1.000
_cell.length_b   1.000
_cell.length_c   1.000
_cell.angle_alpha   90.00
_cell.angle_beta   90.00
_cell.angle_gamma   90.00
#
_symmetry.space_group_name_H-M   'P 1'
#
loop_
_entity.id
_entity.type
_entity.pdbx_description
1 polymer ?
#
loop_
_entity_poly.entity_id
_entity_poly.type
_entity_poly.pdbx_seq_one_letter_code
_entity_poly.pdbx_strand_id
1 'polypeptide(L)'
;MIRTILAPVTGNTSDAGGLAAAFLMAEAFQAHVDALCIRPHPELRAPIEAASIPAPLARRLVKLATEEQARTAASARSVFDMFSDRHGADPAERGSEAAPGRLTASWREATGPMSEIVPEEARLSDLVVLTRDADGDRTTGPTIEAVIFNSGRPLLLVPSGQASAIGTAPAIAWNGSSVAARAVRAALPFLQRVGKAVILFTDTAEPGRAADPQRLAGYLEWHGITASIRQVTVRHRQVSDALTESALEAGCDLLILGGYGHSRVRELVLGGVTQDMLRKDTNLPILIAH
;
A
#
# COMPACT_ATOMS: atom_id res chain seq x y z
N MET A 1 -4.46 10.03 13.26
CA MET A 1 -5.27 8.84 13.62
C MET A 1 -5.83 8.28 12.33
N ILE A 2 -5.80 6.96 12.10
CA ILE A 2 -6.38 6.30 10.93
C ILE A 2 -7.83 5.99 11.24
N ARG A 3 -8.75 6.47 10.40
CA ARG A 3 -10.20 6.27 10.52
C ARG A 3 -10.82 5.62 9.31
N THR A 4 -10.22 5.80 8.14
CA THR A 4 -10.71 5.26 6.88
C THR A 4 -9.58 4.61 6.11
N ILE A 5 -9.81 3.39 5.64
CA ILE A 5 -8.85 2.58 4.90
C ILE A 5 -9.49 2.21 3.56
N LEU A 6 -8.90 2.67 2.46
CA LEU A 6 -9.31 2.25 1.13
C LEU A 6 -8.58 0.94 0.77
N ALA A 7 -9.36 -0.09 0.44
CA ALA A 7 -8.89 -1.39 -0.01
C ALA A 7 -9.39 -1.66 -1.44
N PRO A 8 -8.63 -1.29 -2.48
CA PRO A 8 -8.96 -1.63 -3.86
C PRO A 8 -8.92 -3.14 -4.09
N VAL A 9 -9.89 -3.66 -4.82
CA VAL A 9 -10.08 -5.09 -5.11
C VAL A 9 -10.30 -5.27 -6.61
N THR A 10 -9.70 -6.28 -7.20
CA THR A 10 -9.80 -6.58 -8.64
C THR A 10 -10.52 -7.89 -8.95
N GLY A 11 -10.67 -8.75 -7.95
CA GLY A 11 -11.16 -10.12 -8.06
C GLY A 11 -10.05 -11.14 -8.32
N ASN A 12 -8.79 -10.72 -8.26
CA ASN A 12 -7.65 -11.62 -8.35
C ASN A 12 -7.41 -12.33 -7.00
N THR A 13 -6.69 -13.44 -7.04
CA THR A 13 -6.36 -14.20 -5.81
C THR A 13 -5.50 -13.42 -4.82
N SER A 14 -4.74 -12.44 -5.29
CA SER A 14 -3.92 -11.54 -4.49
C SER A 14 -4.74 -10.59 -3.60
N ASP A 15 -6.00 -10.29 -3.96
CA ASP A 15 -6.88 -9.40 -3.18
C ASP A 15 -7.09 -9.86 -1.73
N ALA A 16 -7.04 -11.18 -1.49
CA ALA A 16 -7.17 -11.74 -0.15
C ALA A 16 -6.09 -11.23 0.81
N GLY A 17 -4.85 -11.02 0.34
CA GLY A 17 -3.77 -10.44 1.14
C GLY A 17 -4.02 -8.97 1.48
N GLY A 18 -4.49 -8.18 0.51
CA GLY A 18 -4.84 -6.77 0.70
C GLY A 18 -6.02 -6.58 1.64
N LEU A 19 -7.10 -7.35 1.46
CA LEU A 19 -8.26 -7.33 2.34
C LEU A 19 -7.89 -7.76 3.77
N ALA A 20 -7.13 -8.87 3.93
CA ALA A 20 -6.64 -9.31 5.24
C ALA A 20 -5.87 -8.20 5.95
N ALA A 21 -4.95 -7.53 5.26
CA ALA A 21 -4.18 -6.42 5.81
C ALA A 21 -5.07 -5.21 6.15
N ALA A 22 -6.04 -4.86 5.28
CA ALA A 22 -6.95 -3.76 5.52
C ALA A 22 -7.81 -4.00 6.79
N PHE A 23 -8.37 -5.20 6.94
CA PHE A 23 -9.15 -5.55 8.14
C PHE A 23 -8.28 -5.63 9.41
N LEU A 24 -7.06 -6.19 9.31
CA LEU A 24 -6.11 -6.18 10.42
C LEU A 24 -5.78 -4.76 10.89
N MET A 25 -5.56 -3.84 9.95
CA MET A 25 -5.34 -2.42 10.27
C MET A 25 -6.60 -1.76 10.82
N ALA A 26 -7.76 -2.05 10.24
CA ALA A 26 -9.03 -1.48 10.70
C ALA A 26 -9.37 -1.93 12.13
N GLU A 27 -9.14 -3.19 12.47
CA GLU A 27 -9.26 -3.69 13.84
C GLU A 27 -8.30 -2.96 14.79
N ALA A 28 -7.03 -2.82 14.39
CA ALA A 28 -6.00 -2.17 15.18
C ALA A 28 -6.29 -0.69 15.50
N PHE A 29 -6.96 0.01 14.59
CA PHE A 29 -7.26 1.45 14.69
C PHE A 29 -8.75 1.75 14.94
N GLN A 30 -9.61 0.73 14.99
CA GLN A 30 -11.07 0.89 15.05
C GLN A 30 -11.53 1.82 13.92
N ALA A 31 -11.21 1.41 12.70
CA ALA A 31 -11.37 2.19 11.48
C ALA A 31 -12.40 1.56 10.54
N HIS A 32 -12.83 2.33 9.55
CA HIS A 32 -13.70 1.88 8.46
C HIS A 32 -12.88 1.32 7.30
N VAL A 33 -13.25 0.15 6.78
CA VAL A 33 -12.74 -0.43 5.53
C VAL A 33 -13.68 -0.10 4.38
N ASP A 34 -13.22 0.69 3.43
CA ASP A 34 -13.91 0.96 2.17
C ASP A 34 -13.31 0.04 1.08
N ALA A 35 -13.92 -1.12 0.87
CA ALA A 35 -13.52 -2.04 -0.17
C ALA A 35 -14.10 -1.60 -1.52
N LEU A 36 -13.21 -1.25 -2.47
CA LEU A 36 -13.58 -0.76 -3.78
C LEU A 36 -13.23 -1.78 -4.88
N CYS A 37 -14.22 -2.49 -5.37
CA CYS A 37 -14.07 -3.42 -6.48
C CYS A 37 -14.02 -2.66 -7.81
N ILE A 38 -12.88 -2.71 -8.50
CA ILE A 38 -12.68 -2.00 -9.75
C ILE A 38 -12.67 -2.97 -10.91
N ARG A 39 -13.65 -2.80 -11.82
CA ARG A 39 -13.79 -3.58 -13.04
C ARG A 39 -13.22 -2.79 -14.23
N PRO A 40 -12.33 -3.38 -15.04
CA PRO A 40 -11.87 -2.73 -16.26
C PRO A 40 -13.04 -2.57 -17.26
N HIS A 41 -12.99 -1.53 -18.09
CA HIS A 41 -13.96 -1.39 -19.17
C HIS A 41 -13.92 -2.61 -20.09
N PRO A 42 -15.05 -3.28 -20.37
CA PRO A 42 -15.08 -4.47 -21.23
C PRO A 42 -14.55 -4.20 -22.65
N GLU A 43 -14.76 -3.00 -23.16
CA GLU A 43 -14.33 -2.57 -24.49
C GLU A 43 -12.80 -2.42 -24.60
N LEU A 44 -12.11 -2.08 -23.51
CA LEU A 44 -10.65 -1.90 -23.51
C LEU A 44 -9.87 -3.23 -23.44
N ARG A 45 -10.54 -4.35 -23.11
CA ARG A 45 -9.93 -5.70 -23.18
C ARG A 45 -10.07 -6.35 -24.57
N ALA A 46 -10.89 -5.78 -25.46
CA ALA A 46 -10.86 -6.19 -26.85
C ALA A 46 -9.50 -5.81 -27.44
N PRO A 47 -8.72 -6.74 -28.05
CA PRO A 47 -7.43 -6.40 -28.65
C PRO A 47 -7.61 -5.23 -29.64
N ILE A 48 -6.58 -4.37 -29.74
CA ILE A 48 -6.53 -3.27 -30.74
C ILE A 48 -6.70 -3.82 -32.17
N GLU A 49 -6.51 -5.11 -32.38
CA GLU A 49 -6.84 -5.87 -33.58
C GLU A 49 -8.36 -6.05 -33.82
N ALA A 50 -9.22 -5.56 -32.91
CA ALA A 50 -10.68 -5.69 -33.05
C ALA A 50 -11.27 -4.99 -34.28
N ALA A 51 -10.55 -4.10 -34.94
CA ALA A 51 -10.96 -3.55 -36.24
C ALA A 51 -11.11 -4.62 -37.35
N SER A 52 -10.57 -5.83 -37.14
CA SER A 52 -10.66 -6.97 -38.05
C SER A 52 -11.66 -8.05 -37.62
N ILE A 53 -12.30 -7.90 -36.45
CA ILE A 53 -13.22 -8.91 -35.91
C ILE A 53 -14.66 -8.64 -36.40
N PRO A 54 -15.35 -9.63 -36.97
CA PRO A 54 -16.77 -9.46 -37.32
C PRO A 54 -17.62 -9.04 -36.13
N ALA A 55 -18.55 -8.07 -36.33
CA ALA A 55 -19.37 -7.49 -35.29
C ALA A 55 -20.13 -8.50 -34.39
N PRO A 56 -20.64 -9.65 -34.92
CA PRO A 56 -21.25 -10.67 -34.06
C PRO A 56 -20.28 -11.33 -33.09
N LEU A 57 -19.04 -11.55 -33.52
CA LEU A 57 -17.97 -12.13 -32.67
C LEU A 57 -17.49 -11.14 -31.62
N ALA A 58 -17.31 -9.87 -32.00
CA ALA A 58 -16.95 -8.80 -31.06
C ALA A 58 -18.00 -8.68 -29.92
N ARG A 59 -19.29 -8.68 -30.27
CA ARG A 59 -20.39 -8.68 -29.27
C ARG A 59 -20.34 -9.90 -28.35
N ARG A 60 -20.03 -11.08 -28.88
CA ARG A 60 -19.90 -12.30 -28.08
C ARG A 60 -18.72 -12.24 -27.11
N LEU A 61 -17.58 -11.71 -27.55
CA LEU A 61 -16.39 -11.52 -26.71
C LEU A 61 -16.66 -10.52 -25.57
N VAL A 62 -17.33 -9.39 -25.86
CA VAL A 62 -17.73 -8.41 -24.84
C VAL A 62 -18.68 -9.05 -23.83
N LYS A 63 -19.65 -9.84 -24.26
CA LYS A 63 -20.57 -10.54 -23.37
C LYS A 63 -19.83 -11.51 -22.44
N LEU A 64 -18.94 -12.35 -22.99
CA LEU A 64 -18.13 -13.28 -22.21
C LEU A 64 -17.23 -12.55 -21.21
N ALA A 65 -16.57 -11.46 -21.62
CA ALA A 65 -15.77 -10.64 -20.74
C ALA A 65 -16.58 -10.03 -19.58
N THR A 66 -17.82 -9.56 -19.88
CA THR A 66 -18.72 -9.02 -18.85
C THR A 66 -19.17 -10.09 -17.86
N GLU A 67 -19.51 -11.30 -18.35
CA GLU A 67 -19.90 -12.42 -17.49
C GLU A 67 -18.74 -12.88 -16.60
N GLU A 68 -17.51 -12.91 -17.14
CA GLU A 68 -16.32 -13.24 -16.36
C GLU A 68 -16.02 -12.19 -15.30
N GLN A 69 -16.10 -10.91 -15.63
CA GLN A 69 -15.94 -9.82 -14.67
C GLN A 69 -16.98 -9.87 -13.55
N ALA A 70 -18.23 -10.23 -13.87
CA ALA A 70 -19.27 -10.38 -12.86
C ALA A 70 -18.97 -11.54 -11.89
N ARG A 71 -18.47 -12.68 -12.40
CA ARG A 71 -18.05 -13.81 -11.56
C ARG A 71 -16.86 -13.45 -10.67
N THR A 72 -15.88 -12.77 -11.24
CA THR A 72 -14.69 -12.30 -10.54
C THR A 72 -15.06 -11.33 -9.41
N ALA A 73 -15.95 -10.36 -9.67
CA ALA A 73 -16.46 -9.44 -8.66
C ALA A 73 -17.24 -10.14 -7.55
N ALA A 74 -18.07 -11.14 -7.91
CA ALA A 74 -18.81 -11.94 -6.92
C ALA A 74 -17.87 -12.76 -6.02
N SER A 75 -16.80 -13.34 -6.59
CA SER A 75 -15.77 -14.02 -5.81
C SER A 75 -15.04 -13.07 -4.85
N ALA A 76 -14.65 -11.89 -5.32
CA ALA A 76 -14.04 -10.87 -4.49
C ALA A 76 -14.96 -10.39 -3.36
N ARG A 77 -16.26 -10.24 -3.66
CA ARG A 77 -17.27 -9.91 -2.65
C ARG A 77 -17.36 -10.98 -1.57
N SER A 78 -17.34 -12.26 -1.95
CA SER A 78 -17.36 -13.36 -0.97
C SER A 78 -16.13 -13.36 -0.06
N VAL A 79 -14.95 -13.00 -0.60
CA VAL A 79 -13.72 -12.84 0.20
C VAL A 79 -13.85 -11.66 1.17
N PHE A 80 -14.39 -10.53 0.71
CA PHE A 80 -14.65 -9.38 1.57
C PHE A 80 -15.63 -9.73 2.70
N ASP A 81 -16.75 -10.36 2.40
CA ASP A 81 -17.75 -10.75 3.39
C ASP A 81 -17.14 -11.70 4.44
N MET A 82 -16.31 -12.67 4.01
CA MET A 82 -15.59 -13.56 4.92
C MET A 82 -14.66 -12.80 5.89
N PHE A 83 -13.93 -11.81 5.43
CA PHE A 83 -13.06 -11.01 6.31
C PHE A 83 -13.88 -10.07 7.19
N SER A 84 -14.95 -9.45 6.68
CA SER A 84 -15.87 -8.62 7.44
C SER A 84 -16.46 -9.39 8.63
N ASP A 85 -16.97 -10.59 8.37
CA ASP A 85 -17.53 -11.49 9.41
C ASP A 85 -16.45 -11.94 10.41
N ARG A 86 -15.29 -12.36 9.92
CA ARG A 86 -14.17 -12.82 10.77
C ARG A 86 -13.72 -11.77 11.79
N HIS A 87 -13.67 -10.51 11.38
CA HIS A 87 -13.25 -9.40 12.21
C HIS A 87 -14.41 -8.70 12.93
N GLY A 88 -15.65 -9.15 12.72
CA GLY A 88 -16.85 -8.56 13.34
C GLY A 88 -17.06 -7.11 12.93
N ALA A 89 -16.80 -6.78 11.67
CA ALA A 89 -17.01 -5.44 11.16
C ALA A 89 -18.50 -5.18 10.93
N ASP A 90 -19.02 -4.09 11.50
CA ASP A 90 -20.40 -3.67 11.25
C ASP A 90 -20.52 -3.12 9.81
N PRO A 91 -21.57 -3.48 9.07
CA PRO A 91 -21.83 -2.88 7.78
C PRO A 91 -22.15 -1.38 7.95
N ALA A 92 -21.48 -0.52 7.18
CA ALA A 92 -21.73 0.90 7.18
C ALA A 92 -21.49 1.49 5.79
N GLU A 93 -22.36 2.36 5.34
CA GLU A 93 -22.14 3.12 4.12
C GLU A 93 -21.24 4.33 4.39
N ARG A 94 -20.51 4.78 3.37
CA ARG A 94 -19.68 5.99 3.45
C ARG A 94 -20.56 7.20 3.77
N GLY A 95 -20.22 7.92 4.86
CA GLY A 95 -21.03 9.07 5.31
C GLY A 95 -22.25 8.71 6.15
N SER A 96 -22.51 7.44 6.45
CA SER A 96 -23.47 7.06 7.49
C SER A 96 -22.95 7.46 8.87
N GLU A 97 -23.84 7.52 9.87
CA GLU A 97 -23.49 7.81 11.27
C GLU A 97 -22.61 6.73 11.92
N ALA A 98 -21.59 6.26 11.19
CA ALA A 98 -20.61 5.33 11.73
C ALA A 98 -19.92 6.01 12.91
N ALA A 99 -20.26 5.59 14.13
CA ALA A 99 -19.70 6.16 15.33
C ALA A 99 -18.17 6.02 15.31
N PRO A 100 -17.41 7.11 15.50
CA PRO A 100 -15.96 7.04 15.56
C PRO A 100 -15.52 6.00 16.61
N GLY A 101 -14.58 5.13 16.26
CA GLY A 101 -14.06 4.13 17.20
C GLY A 101 -14.74 2.77 17.13
N ARG A 102 -15.44 2.47 16.04
CA ARG A 102 -15.96 1.11 15.74
C ARG A 102 -15.35 0.61 14.42
N LEU A 103 -15.11 -0.69 14.37
CA LEU A 103 -14.72 -1.37 13.14
C LEU A 103 -15.96 -1.51 12.24
N THR A 104 -15.91 -0.87 11.08
CA THR A 104 -17.00 -0.90 10.11
C THR A 104 -16.45 -1.20 8.71
N ALA A 105 -17.29 -1.70 7.80
CA ALA A 105 -16.88 -1.98 6.44
C ALA A 105 -17.99 -1.68 5.42
N SER A 106 -17.57 -1.26 4.22
CA SER A 106 -18.44 -1.07 3.07
C SER A 106 -17.84 -1.71 1.82
N TRP A 107 -18.72 -2.07 0.88
CA TRP A 107 -18.35 -2.54 -0.43
C TRP A 107 -18.92 -1.64 -1.51
N ARG A 108 -18.06 -1.20 -2.40
CA ARG A 108 -18.46 -0.40 -3.58
C ARG A 108 -17.86 -0.99 -4.85
N GLU A 109 -18.46 -0.66 -5.98
CA GLU A 109 -17.99 -1.06 -7.29
C GLU A 109 -17.77 0.16 -8.18
N ALA A 110 -16.71 0.13 -8.96
CA ALA A 110 -16.41 1.13 -9.98
C ALA A 110 -15.97 0.45 -11.28
N THR A 111 -16.09 1.16 -12.40
CA THR A 111 -15.63 0.66 -13.70
C THR A 111 -14.65 1.65 -14.31
N GLY A 112 -13.46 1.18 -14.67
CA GLY A 112 -12.42 2.01 -15.28
C GLY A 112 -11.01 1.57 -14.92
N PRO A 113 -9.99 2.39 -15.28
CA PRO A 113 -8.60 2.11 -14.95
C PRO A 113 -8.32 2.30 -13.45
N MET A 114 -7.73 1.30 -12.80
CA MET A 114 -7.33 1.39 -11.38
C MET A 114 -6.39 2.56 -11.11
N SER A 115 -5.46 2.84 -12.03
CA SER A 115 -4.48 3.93 -11.90
C SER A 115 -5.09 5.33 -11.92
N GLU A 116 -6.36 5.47 -12.31
CA GLU A 116 -7.11 6.73 -12.27
C GLU A 116 -8.05 6.77 -11.07
N ILE A 117 -8.84 5.72 -10.88
CA ILE A 117 -9.90 5.67 -9.85
C ILE A 117 -9.29 5.61 -8.44
N VAL A 118 -8.30 4.73 -8.20
CA VAL A 118 -7.77 4.53 -6.85
C VAL A 118 -7.15 5.79 -6.26
N PRO A 119 -6.28 6.56 -6.96
CA PRO A 119 -5.75 7.79 -6.40
C PRO A 119 -6.81 8.84 -6.10
N GLU A 120 -7.88 8.91 -6.90
CA GLU A 120 -8.98 9.86 -6.67
C GLU A 120 -9.78 9.51 -5.42
N GLU A 121 -10.20 8.27 -5.29
CA GLU A 121 -10.92 7.77 -4.12
C GLU A 121 -10.07 7.81 -2.84
N ALA A 122 -8.77 7.58 -2.98
CA ALA A 122 -7.82 7.62 -1.88
C ALA A 122 -7.72 9.00 -1.22
N ARG A 123 -7.97 10.09 -1.93
CA ARG A 123 -7.91 11.46 -1.38
C ARG A 123 -8.76 11.65 -0.14
N LEU A 124 -9.82 10.89 0.01
CA LEU A 124 -10.75 10.92 1.15
C LEU A 124 -10.56 9.74 2.12
N SER A 125 -9.41 9.07 2.06
CA SER A 125 -9.03 8.00 2.99
C SER A 125 -7.78 8.38 3.76
N ASP A 126 -7.54 7.76 4.92
CA ASP A 126 -6.33 8.01 5.71
C ASP A 126 -5.19 7.07 5.32
N LEU A 127 -5.52 5.90 4.78
CA LEU A 127 -4.60 4.87 4.36
C LEU A 127 -5.13 4.16 3.11
N VAL A 128 -4.27 3.87 2.17
CA VAL A 128 -4.56 2.96 1.05
C VAL A 128 -3.82 1.65 1.28
N VAL A 129 -4.48 0.52 1.07
CA VAL A 129 -3.84 -0.81 1.14
C VAL A 129 -3.86 -1.45 -0.23
N LEU A 130 -2.70 -1.76 -0.78
CA LEU A 130 -2.56 -2.51 -2.02
C LEU A 130 -1.74 -3.77 -1.79
N THR A 131 -2.07 -4.82 -2.52
CA THR A 131 -1.25 -6.04 -2.55
C THR A 131 -0.19 -5.92 -3.64
N ARG A 132 1.00 -6.38 -3.33
CA ARG A 132 2.05 -6.58 -4.32
C ARG A 132 1.79 -7.91 -5.03
N ASP A 133 1.59 -7.88 -6.35
CA ASP A 133 1.47 -9.10 -7.14
C ASP A 133 2.84 -9.70 -7.43
N ALA A 134 3.03 -10.96 -7.08
CA ALA A 134 4.26 -11.71 -7.34
C ALA A 134 4.52 -11.90 -8.85
N ASP A 135 3.45 -11.93 -9.65
CA ASP A 135 3.51 -12.15 -11.11
C ASP A 135 3.78 -10.89 -11.92
N GLY A 136 4.06 -9.74 -11.27
CA GLY A 136 4.37 -8.48 -11.94
C GLY A 136 3.22 -7.98 -12.82
N ASP A 137 1.98 -8.15 -12.37
CA ASP A 137 0.80 -7.71 -13.11
C ASP A 137 0.96 -6.25 -13.55
N ARG A 138 0.82 -6.03 -14.84
CA ARG A 138 0.94 -4.73 -15.51
C ARG A 138 -0.02 -3.66 -14.95
N THR A 139 -1.01 -4.06 -14.18
CA THR A 139 -2.05 -3.18 -13.60
C THR A 139 -1.63 -2.61 -12.25
N THR A 140 -0.93 -3.39 -11.42
CA THR A 140 -0.61 -3.00 -10.04
C THR A 140 0.51 -1.97 -9.98
N GLY A 141 1.57 -2.12 -10.78
CA GLY A 141 2.69 -1.18 -10.81
C GLY A 141 2.28 0.28 -11.12
N PRO A 142 1.57 0.54 -12.24
CA PRO A 142 1.06 1.88 -12.54
C PRO A 142 0.11 2.43 -11.47
N THR A 143 -0.70 1.58 -10.83
CA THR A 143 -1.61 1.99 -9.76
C THR A 143 -0.85 2.40 -8.50
N ILE A 144 0.19 1.65 -8.10
CA ILE A 144 1.05 1.97 -6.97
C ILE A 144 1.69 3.35 -7.17
N GLU A 145 2.29 3.60 -8.34
CA GLU A 145 2.89 4.88 -8.67
C GLU A 145 1.85 6.02 -8.65
N ALA A 146 0.69 5.80 -9.25
CA ALA A 146 -0.39 6.78 -9.28
C ALA A 146 -0.90 7.12 -7.86
N VAL A 147 -1.02 6.15 -6.97
CA VAL A 147 -1.39 6.39 -5.56
C VAL A 147 -0.31 7.21 -4.85
N ILE A 148 0.96 6.84 -4.98
CA ILE A 148 2.06 7.54 -4.33
C ILE A 148 2.11 9.02 -4.75
N PHE A 149 1.93 9.32 -6.05
CA PHE A 149 2.08 10.69 -6.57
C PHE A 149 0.80 11.52 -6.55
N ASN A 150 -0.38 10.90 -6.70
CA ASN A 150 -1.61 11.64 -6.99
C ASN A 150 -2.68 11.56 -5.89
N SER A 151 -2.51 10.70 -4.88
CA SER A 151 -3.48 10.59 -3.80
C SER A 151 -3.23 11.55 -2.63
N GLY A 152 -1.96 11.88 -2.36
CA GLY A 152 -1.56 12.60 -1.15
C GLY A 152 -1.75 11.79 0.14
N ARG A 153 -1.87 10.47 0.04
CA ARG A 153 -2.11 9.55 1.16
C ARG A 153 -1.02 8.49 1.28
N PRO A 154 -0.74 8.02 2.49
CA PRO A 154 0.18 6.90 2.66
C PRO A 154 -0.39 5.62 2.04
N LEU A 155 0.50 4.86 1.42
CA LEU A 155 0.23 3.55 0.85
C LEU A 155 0.86 2.47 1.72
N LEU A 156 0.09 1.52 2.21
CA LEU A 156 0.55 0.27 2.76
C LEU A 156 0.55 -0.79 1.65
N LEU A 157 1.74 -1.15 1.20
CA LEU A 157 1.95 -2.18 0.20
C LEU A 157 2.28 -3.49 0.91
N VAL A 158 1.43 -4.50 0.74
CA VAL A 158 1.58 -5.79 1.40
C VAL A 158 1.95 -6.89 0.41
N PRO A 159 2.69 -7.92 0.82
CA PRO A 159 2.93 -9.10 -0.02
C PRO A 159 1.62 -9.86 -0.29
N SER A 160 1.60 -10.69 -1.34
CA SER A 160 0.42 -11.50 -1.71
C SER A 160 0.00 -12.52 -0.64
N GLY A 161 0.91 -12.89 0.24
CA GLY A 161 0.62 -13.74 1.39
C GLY A 161 -0.12 -13.01 2.51
N GLN A 162 -0.86 -13.74 3.34
CA GLN A 162 -1.51 -13.15 4.51
C GLN A 162 -0.46 -12.87 5.60
N ALA A 163 -0.28 -11.61 5.95
CA ALA A 163 0.52 -11.23 7.11
C ALA A 163 -0.29 -11.48 8.40
N SER A 164 0.34 -12.11 9.38
CA SER A 164 -0.27 -12.35 10.71
C SER A 164 -0.21 -11.12 11.62
N ALA A 165 0.73 -10.22 11.36
CA ALA A 165 0.92 -8.97 12.08
C ALA A 165 1.50 -7.92 11.14
N ILE A 166 1.12 -6.66 11.30
CA ILE A 166 1.67 -5.51 10.56
C ILE A 166 1.81 -4.34 11.52
N GLY A 167 3.02 -3.78 11.61
CA GLY A 167 3.30 -2.59 12.40
C GLY A 167 3.33 -2.82 13.92
N THR A 168 3.62 -4.05 14.37
CA THR A 168 3.91 -4.37 15.78
C THR A 168 5.39 -4.20 16.11
N ALA A 169 6.25 -4.23 15.09
CA ALA A 169 7.69 -4.00 15.16
C ALA A 169 8.15 -3.18 13.94
N PRO A 170 7.90 -1.86 13.91
CA PRO A 170 8.18 -1.03 12.74
C PRO A 170 9.66 -0.64 12.64
N ALA A 171 10.19 -0.67 11.40
CA ALA A 171 11.46 -0.07 11.02
C ALA A 171 11.23 1.19 10.17
N ILE A 172 12.10 2.18 10.31
CA ILE A 172 12.07 3.43 9.55
C ILE A 172 13.35 3.54 8.73
N ALA A 173 13.23 3.52 7.40
CA ALA A 173 14.35 3.81 6.51
C ALA A 173 14.57 5.34 6.45
N TRP A 174 15.68 5.82 7.03
CA TRP A 174 15.95 7.23 7.21
C TRP A 174 17.16 7.71 6.40
N ASN A 175 16.95 8.73 5.58
CA ASN A 175 17.99 9.40 4.82
C ASN A 175 17.96 10.93 4.97
N GLY A 176 17.14 11.47 5.87
CA GLY A 176 17.02 12.90 6.11
C GLY A 176 16.23 13.69 5.05
N SER A 177 15.68 13.03 4.04
CA SER A 177 14.90 13.69 2.98
C SER A 177 13.52 14.14 3.45
N SER A 178 12.93 15.10 2.72
CA SER A 178 11.57 15.58 2.99
C SER A 178 10.52 14.49 2.84
N VAL A 179 10.70 13.55 1.89
CA VAL A 179 9.78 12.43 1.71
C VAL A 179 9.91 11.39 2.83
N ALA A 180 11.13 11.15 3.36
CA ALA A 180 11.30 10.32 4.55
C ALA A 180 10.63 10.96 5.77
N ALA A 181 10.74 12.27 5.94
CA ALA A 181 10.05 12.99 7.00
C ALA A 181 8.52 12.92 6.88
N ARG A 182 7.96 12.99 5.65
CA ARG A 182 6.53 12.77 5.42
C ARG A 182 6.10 11.34 5.75
N ALA A 183 6.92 10.34 5.38
CA ALA A 183 6.64 8.95 5.71
C ALA A 183 6.63 8.71 7.23
N VAL A 184 7.59 9.27 7.97
CA VAL A 184 7.59 9.24 9.44
C VAL A 184 6.31 9.88 9.99
N ARG A 185 5.91 11.05 9.46
CA ARG A 185 4.68 11.72 9.91
C ARG A 185 3.44 10.88 9.64
N ALA A 186 3.33 10.25 8.48
CA ALA A 186 2.24 9.36 8.11
C ALA A 186 2.22 8.10 8.98
N ALA A 187 3.39 7.62 9.41
CA ALA A 187 3.54 6.43 10.24
C ALA A 187 3.27 6.67 11.73
N LEU A 188 3.20 7.92 12.22
CA LEU A 188 3.01 8.20 13.65
C LEU A 188 1.87 7.40 14.30
N PRO A 189 0.70 7.18 13.67
CA PRO A 189 -0.34 6.36 14.27
C PRO A 189 0.11 4.92 14.58
N PHE A 190 0.89 4.31 13.69
CA PHE A 190 1.48 2.99 13.90
C PHE A 190 2.52 3.01 15.02
N LEU A 191 3.44 3.97 14.95
CA LEU A 191 4.55 4.11 15.88
C LEU A 191 4.07 4.39 17.31
N GLN A 192 3.09 5.27 17.49
CA GLN A 192 2.51 5.61 18.79
C GLN A 192 1.78 4.43 19.43
N ARG A 193 1.13 3.59 18.61
CA ARG A 193 0.45 2.39 19.13
C ARG A 193 1.42 1.40 19.77
N VAL A 194 2.64 1.30 19.23
CA VAL A 194 3.67 0.36 19.69
C VAL A 194 4.64 0.98 20.68
N GLY A 195 4.84 2.30 20.61
CA GLY A 195 5.77 3.04 21.47
C GLY A 195 7.25 2.80 21.17
N LYS A 196 7.58 2.07 20.10
CA LYS A 196 8.96 1.74 19.73
C LYS A 196 9.16 1.68 18.23
N ALA A 197 10.41 1.92 17.76
CA ALA A 197 10.81 1.78 16.36
C ALA A 197 12.30 1.45 16.22
N VAL A 198 12.68 0.91 15.06
CA VAL A 198 14.08 0.78 14.65
C VAL A 198 14.36 1.78 13.52
N ILE A 199 15.31 2.69 13.70
CA ILE A 199 15.76 3.60 12.66
C ILE A 199 16.90 2.92 11.90
N LEU A 200 16.68 2.66 10.61
CA LEU A 200 17.68 2.13 9.69
C LEU A 200 18.25 3.28 8.86
N PHE A 201 19.56 3.46 8.87
CA PHE A 201 20.24 4.43 8.01
C PHE A 201 21.44 3.77 7.33
N THR A 202 21.74 4.19 6.11
CA THR A 202 22.85 3.62 5.33
C THR A 202 24.09 4.47 5.44
N ASP A 203 25.26 3.85 5.31
CA ASP A 203 26.57 4.51 5.23
C ASP A 203 26.75 5.29 3.91
N THR A 204 25.89 5.06 2.92
CA THR A 204 25.87 5.79 1.64
C THR A 204 25.02 7.05 1.66
N ALA A 205 24.34 7.35 2.77
CA ALA A 205 23.59 8.60 2.91
C ALA A 205 24.54 9.79 2.79
N GLU A 206 24.15 10.80 1.98
CA GLU A 206 24.94 12.03 1.87
C GLU A 206 25.16 12.64 3.26
N PRO A 207 26.41 12.99 3.62
CA PRO A 207 26.68 13.59 4.90
C PRO A 207 25.91 14.90 5.05
N GLY A 208 25.08 14.97 6.09
CA GLY A 208 24.30 16.18 6.33
C GLY A 208 23.56 16.12 7.66
N ARG A 209 23.33 17.30 8.24
CA ARG A 209 22.66 17.41 9.54
C ARG A 209 21.24 16.84 9.51
N ALA A 210 20.56 16.86 8.35
CA ALA A 210 19.22 16.32 8.19
C ALA A 210 19.18 14.79 8.22
N ALA A 211 20.26 14.12 7.77
CA ALA A 211 20.37 12.67 7.74
C ALA A 211 20.75 12.05 9.10
N ASP A 212 21.05 12.87 10.12
CA ASP A 212 21.42 12.39 11.45
C ASP A 212 20.25 11.61 12.10
N PRO A 213 20.41 10.29 12.34
CA PRO A 213 19.37 9.47 12.91
C PRO A 213 19.06 9.80 14.38
N GLN A 214 20.02 10.39 15.12
CA GLN A 214 19.81 10.83 16.50
C GLN A 214 18.78 11.95 16.59
N ARG A 215 18.74 12.84 15.59
CA ARG A 215 17.72 13.89 15.52
C ARG A 215 16.33 13.32 15.26
N LEU A 216 16.24 12.26 14.47
CA LEU A 216 14.95 11.56 14.29
C LEU A 216 14.55 10.85 15.59
N ALA A 217 15.47 10.19 16.29
CA ALA A 217 15.18 9.56 17.58
C ALA A 217 14.64 10.59 18.59
N GLY A 218 15.28 11.73 18.75
CA GLY A 218 14.79 12.82 19.59
C GLY A 218 13.44 13.37 19.17
N TYR A 219 13.15 13.46 17.86
CA TYR A 219 11.80 13.81 17.38
C TYR A 219 10.75 12.77 17.78
N LEU A 220 11.07 11.48 17.66
CA LEU A 220 10.16 10.39 18.02
C LEU A 220 9.88 10.33 19.53
N GLU A 221 10.85 10.69 20.38
CA GLU A 221 10.65 10.79 21.84
C GLU A 221 9.56 11.80 22.21
N TRP A 222 9.46 12.94 21.49
CA TRP A 222 8.37 13.91 21.69
C TRP A 222 6.98 13.32 21.38
N HIS A 223 6.94 12.22 20.63
CA HIS A 223 5.71 11.48 20.31
C HIS A 223 5.50 10.22 21.19
N GLY A 224 6.34 10.05 22.23
CA GLY A 224 6.27 8.90 23.13
C GLY A 224 6.81 7.60 22.50
N ILE A 225 7.70 7.71 21.51
CA ILE A 225 8.24 6.56 20.75
C ILE A 225 9.73 6.42 21.05
N THR A 226 10.14 5.31 21.64
CA THR A 226 11.55 4.97 21.85
C THR A 226 12.14 4.36 20.55
N ALA A 227 13.23 4.93 20.06
CA ALA A 227 13.85 4.45 18.84
C ALA A 227 15.25 3.88 19.08
N SER A 228 15.52 2.69 18.58
CA SER A 228 16.87 2.17 18.43
C SER A 228 17.41 2.52 17.05
N ILE A 229 18.73 2.74 16.96
CA ILE A 229 19.38 3.14 15.72
C ILE A 229 20.29 2.01 15.24
N ARG A 230 20.13 1.63 13.96
CA ARG A 230 20.93 0.60 13.32
C ARG A 230 21.52 1.09 12.01
N GLN A 231 22.83 1.08 11.91
CA GLN A 231 23.54 1.37 10.66
C GLN A 231 23.49 0.15 9.74
N VAL A 232 23.11 0.39 8.49
CA VAL A 232 23.00 -0.63 7.44
C VAL A 232 24.15 -0.48 6.46
N THR A 233 24.99 -1.50 6.37
CA THR A 233 26.12 -1.52 5.43
C THR A 233 25.67 -2.05 4.07
N VAL A 234 25.77 -1.21 3.04
CA VAL A 234 25.28 -1.55 1.69
C VAL A 234 26.26 -2.41 0.91
N ARG A 235 27.57 -2.16 1.02
CA ARG A 235 28.64 -2.83 0.27
C ARG A 235 28.32 -2.88 -1.25
N HIS A 236 28.33 -4.08 -1.84
CA HIS A 236 28.07 -4.31 -3.27
C HIS A 236 26.61 -4.73 -3.56
N ARG A 237 25.67 -4.49 -2.64
CA ARG A 237 24.25 -4.84 -2.75
C ARG A 237 23.40 -3.64 -3.10
N GLN A 238 22.16 -3.88 -3.54
CA GLN A 238 21.16 -2.81 -3.65
C GLN A 238 20.79 -2.31 -2.25
N VAL A 239 20.59 -1.01 -2.12
CA VAL A 239 20.17 -0.38 -0.84
C VAL A 239 18.84 -0.97 -0.36
N SER A 240 17.93 -1.26 -1.29
CA SER A 240 16.65 -1.90 -1.03
C SER A 240 16.79 -3.23 -0.30
N ASP A 241 17.70 -4.09 -0.80
CA ASP A 241 17.94 -5.42 -0.22
C ASP A 241 18.54 -5.30 1.18
N ALA A 242 19.55 -4.43 1.33
CA ALA A 242 20.23 -4.23 2.60
C ALA A 242 19.27 -3.69 3.68
N LEU A 243 18.37 -2.77 3.34
CA LEU A 243 17.35 -2.25 4.26
C LEU A 243 16.31 -3.30 4.64
N THR A 244 15.80 -4.06 3.66
CA THR A 244 14.81 -5.11 3.89
C THR A 244 15.37 -6.22 4.79
N GLU A 245 16.58 -6.70 4.47
CA GLU A 245 17.25 -7.74 5.24
C GLU A 245 17.56 -7.26 6.67
N SER A 246 18.06 -6.02 6.82
CA SER A 246 18.33 -5.44 8.14
C SER A 246 17.04 -5.26 8.98
N ALA A 247 15.90 -4.92 8.36
CA ALA A 247 14.61 -4.86 9.03
C ALA A 247 14.16 -6.25 9.50
N LEU A 248 14.27 -7.27 8.63
CA LEU A 248 13.91 -8.65 8.96
C LEU A 248 14.81 -9.23 10.06
N GLU A 249 16.13 -9.01 10.01
CA GLU A 249 17.07 -9.40 11.06
C GLU A 249 16.78 -8.73 12.41
N ALA A 250 16.24 -7.50 12.38
CA ALA A 250 15.79 -6.81 13.59
C ALA A 250 14.41 -7.28 14.08
N GLY A 251 13.80 -8.27 13.42
CA GLY A 251 12.47 -8.78 13.74
C GLY A 251 11.34 -7.81 13.43
N CYS A 252 11.55 -6.88 12.48
CA CYS A 252 10.54 -5.92 12.09
C CYS A 252 9.51 -6.53 11.13
N ASP A 253 8.26 -6.10 11.27
CA ASP A 253 7.10 -6.56 10.49
C ASP A 253 6.50 -5.45 9.60
N LEU A 254 7.11 -4.27 9.59
CA LEU A 254 6.74 -3.13 8.75
C LEU A 254 7.97 -2.29 8.46
N LEU A 255 8.20 -1.95 7.19
CA LEU A 255 9.21 -0.98 6.78
C LEU A 255 8.55 0.33 6.34
N ILE A 256 8.94 1.43 6.96
CA ILE A 256 8.45 2.78 6.66
C ILE A 256 9.51 3.50 5.83
N LEU A 257 9.13 4.01 4.66
CA LEU A 257 10.05 4.73 3.79
C LEU A 257 9.39 5.87 3.00
N GLY A 258 10.18 6.88 2.66
CA GLY A 258 9.77 7.93 1.75
C GLY A 258 9.80 7.45 0.31
N GLY A 259 8.73 7.75 -0.44
CA GLY A 259 8.64 7.44 -1.86
C GLY A 259 9.30 8.52 -2.71
N TYR A 260 10.18 8.15 -3.67
CA TYR A 260 10.68 9.02 -4.75
C TYR A 260 11.25 10.39 -4.30
N GLY A 261 12.30 10.38 -3.48
CA GLY A 261 12.88 11.59 -2.85
C GLY A 261 13.69 12.53 -3.76
N HIS A 262 13.98 12.15 -5.01
CA HIS A 262 14.71 12.97 -5.95
C HIS A 262 13.77 13.51 -7.03
N SER A 263 13.93 14.81 -7.39
CA SER A 263 13.05 15.50 -8.33
C SER A 263 12.91 14.76 -9.66
N ARG A 264 11.71 14.76 -10.22
CA ARG A 264 11.33 14.18 -11.54
C ARG A 264 12.28 14.55 -12.70
N VAL A 265 13.10 15.57 -12.56
CA VAL A 265 14.05 16.04 -13.60
C VAL A 265 15.25 15.08 -13.78
N ARG A 266 15.50 14.15 -12.83
CA ARG A 266 16.51 13.07 -12.97
C ARG A 266 15.92 11.73 -13.39
N GLU A 267 14.69 11.70 -13.87
CA GLU A 267 13.89 10.51 -14.23
C GLU A 267 14.40 9.70 -15.43
N LEU A 268 15.50 10.08 -16.06
CA LEU A 268 16.16 9.25 -17.08
C LEU A 268 17.13 8.19 -16.50
N VAL A 269 17.36 8.19 -15.19
CA VAL A 269 18.11 7.15 -14.49
C VAL A 269 17.19 6.48 -13.47
N LEU A 270 16.42 5.55 -13.95
CA LEU A 270 15.53 4.64 -13.22
C LEU A 270 16.36 3.68 -12.34
N GLY A 271 16.58 4.01 -11.10
CA GLY A 271 17.36 3.19 -10.18
C GLY A 271 17.25 3.71 -8.75
N GLY A 272 16.02 3.98 -8.29
CA GLY A 272 15.80 4.41 -6.92
C GLY A 272 15.44 3.25 -6.00
N VAL A 273 15.92 3.30 -4.76
CA VAL A 273 15.59 2.36 -3.67
C VAL A 273 14.09 2.05 -3.62
N THR A 274 13.24 3.07 -3.80
CA THR A 274 11.77 2.92 -3.81
C THR A 274 11.30 2.03 -4.96
N GLN A 275 11.79 2.24 -6.18
CA GLN A 275 11.38 1.45 -7.34
C GLN A 275 11.78 -0.02 -7.22
N ASP A 276 13.00 -0.27 -6.72
CA ASP A 276 13.47 -1.63 -6.46
C ASP A 276 12.60 -2.32 -5.40
N MET A 277 12.25 -1.61 -4.33
CA MET A 277 11.37 -2.14 -3.27
C MET A 277 9.93 -2.39 -3.75
N LEU A 278 9.45 -1.62 -4.73
CA LEU A 278 8.11 -1.82 -5.30
C LEU A 278 8.04 -3.04 -6.25
N ARG A 279 9.16 -3.34 -6.93
CA ARG A 279 9.24 -4.43 -7.92
C ARG A 279 9.61 -5.78 -7.33
N LYS A 280 10.34 -5.78 -6.21
CA LYS A 280 10.81 -7.02 -5.59
C LYS A 280 9.73 -7.61 -4.71
N ASP A 281 9.53 -8.91 -4.84
CA ASP A 281 8.70 -9.66 -3.91
C ASP A 281 9.45 -9.80 -2.57
N THR A 282 9.11 -8.93 -1.64
CA THR A 282 9.61 -9.00 -0.27
C THR A 282 8.46 -9.41 0.64
N ASN A 283 8.69 -10.34 1.56
CA ASN A 283 7.69 -10.76 2.55
C ASN A 283 7.43 -9.68 3.62
N LEU A 284 8.01 -8.49 3.47
CA LEU A 284 7.88 -7.40 4.42
C LEU A 284 6.88 -6.36 3.90
N PRO A 285 5.79 -6.08 4.64
CA PRO A 285 4.91 -4.94 4.38
C PRO A 285 5.67 -3.61 4.39
N ILE A 286 5.30 -2.70 3.49
CA ILE A 286 5.96 -1.41 3.33
C ILE A 286 4.93 -0.28 3.42
N LEU A 287 5.15 0.68 4.31
CA LEU A 287 4.39 1.93 4.37
C LEU A 287 5.17 3.03 3.64
N ILE A 288 4.56 3.59 2.60
CA ILE A 288 5.19 4.60 1.74
C ILE A 288 4.38 5.89 1.79
N ALA A 289 5.06 7.03 1.87
CA ALA A 289 4.46 8.34 1.64
C ALA A 289 5.40 9.24 0.82
N HIS A 290 4.81 10.14 0.03
CA HIS A 290 5.52 11.07 -0.86
C HIS A 290 5.17 12.53 -0.53
#